data_f66c4a998612724e09f48d2466818d5f
#
_entry.id   f66c4a998612724e09f48d2466818d5f
#
_cell.length_a   1.000
_cell.length_b   1.000
_cell.length_c   1.000
_cell.angle_alpha   90.00
_cell.angle_beta   90.00
_cell.angle_gamma   90.00
#
_symmetry.space_group_name_H-M   'P 1'
#
loop_
_entity.id
_entity.type
_entity.pdbx_description
1 polymer ?
#
loop_
_entity_poly.entity_id
_entity_poly.type
_entity_poly.pdbx_seq_one_letter_code
_entity_poly.pdbx_strand_id
1 'polypeptide(L)'
;MFKVIIILIFFSFYIPANSSPKDKIISQMKLTNNLSFNFIQTINDKSEDGKCIIEYPKKIFCEYSNPSKKILVSNGKSLVIKTSNKGSYYRYPLNKTPLEFLLDKKYLISKIKDLEPRDIDNKFLNFKIFENNNEINIFFDKKDLNLIGWQTEDVYQNLSITFISSVKKNQEIDYKIFITPKNN
;
A
#
# COMPACT_ATOMS: atom_id res chain seq x y z
N MET A 1 9.54 -47.06 -57.12
CA MET A 1 8.55 -46.19 -56.47
C MET A 1 9.19 -45.64 -55.18
N PHE A 2 9.74 -44.42 -55.23
CA PHE A 2 10.33 -43.75 -54.04
C PHE A 2 9.21 -42.98 -53.31
N LYS A 3 8.91 -43.35 -52.07
CA LYS A 3 8.00 -42.60 -51.20
C LYS A 3 8.79 -41.46 -50.53
N VAL A 4 8.54 -40.23 -50.91
CA VAL A 4 9.07 -39.04 -50.24
C VAL A 4 8.20 -38.79 -48.97
N ILE A 5 8.81 -38.96 -47.80
CA ILE A 5 8.17 -38.59 -46.53
C ILE A 5 8.52 -37.13 -46.26
N ILE A 6 7.50 -36.25 -46.35
CA ILE A 6 7.63 -34.84 -45.99
C ILE A 6 7.43 -34.73 -44.49
N ILE A 7 8.53 -34.49 -43.76
CA ILE A 7 8.50 -34.20 -42.31
C ILE A 7 8.16 -32.71 -42.15
N LEU A 8 6.91 -32.42 -41.75
CA LEU A 8 6.47 -31.08 -41.35
C LEU A 8 7.02 -30.76 -39.99
N ILE A 9 8.10 -29.96 -39.93
CA ILE A 9 8.67 -29.44 -38.67
C ILE A 9 7.77 -28.28 -38.20
N PHE A 10 6.93 -28.54 -37.20
CA PHE A 10 6.18 -27.49 -36.50
C PHE A 10 7.16 -26.67 -35.66
N PHE A 11 7.57 -25.52 -36.13
CA PHE A 11 8.27 -24.50 -35.34
C PHE A 11 7.26 -23.84 -34.40
N SER A 12 7.19 -24.29 -33.14
CA SER A 12 6.41 -23.62 -32.11
C SER A 12 7.11 -22.31 -31.76
N PHE A 13 6.63 -21.20 -32.27
CA PHE A 13 7.05 -19.86 -31.86
C PHE A 13 6.58 -19.64 -30.41
N TYR A 14 7.47 -19.81 -29.43
CA TYR A 14 7.26 -19.33 -28.08
C TYR A 14 7.32 -17.80 -28.10
N ILE A 15 6.14 -17.16 -28.15
CA ILE A 15 6.01 -15.71 -27.91
C ILE A 15 6.15 -15.53 -26.42
N PRO A 16 7.20 -14.87 -25.89
CA PRO A 16 7.30 -14.60 -24.46
C PRO A 16 6.09 -13.71 -24.08
N ALA A 17 5.24 -14.20 -23.20
CA ALA A 17 4.15 -13.42 -22.62
C ALA A 17 4.75 -12.27 -21.83
N ASN A 18 4.79 -11.07 -22.41
CA ASN A 18 5.29 -9.88 -21.74
C ASN A 18 4.24 -9.48 -20.69
N SER A 19 4.52 -9.76 -19.41
CA SER A 19 3.58 -9.45 -18.33
C SER A 19 3.37 -7.93 -18.23
N SER A 20 2.12 -7.51 -18.12
CA SER A 20 1.77 -6.10 -18.03
C SER A 20 2.36 -5.46 -16.76
N PRO A 21 2.56 -4.13 -16.71
CA PRO A 21 2.97 -3.44 -15.49
C PRO A 21 2.03 -3.76 -14.30
N LYS A 22 0.73 -3.86 -14.54
CA LYS A 22 -0.27 -4.29 -13.56
C LYS A 22 0.02 -5.68 -12.98
N ASP A 23 0.33 -6.65 -13.82
CA ASP A 23 0.63 -8.02 -13.39
C ASP A 23 1.91 -8.08 -12.55
N LYS A 24 2.90 -7.28 -12.91
CA LYS A 24 4.16 -7.14 -12.14
C LYS A 24 3.90 -6.52 -10.77
N ILE A 25 3.10 -5.45 -10.68
CA ILE A 25 2.67 -4.84 -9.43
C ILE A 25 1.97 -5.88 -8.54
N ILE A 26 0.99 -6.60 -9.08
CA ILE A 26 0.27 -7.64 -8.35
C ILE A 26 1.24 -8.72 -7.84
N SER A 27 2.18 -9.14 -8.67
CA SER A 27 3.18 -10.14 -8.30
C SER A 27 4.09 -9.66 -7.17
N GLN A 28 4.56 -8.41 -7.24
CA GLN A 28 5.35 -7.79 -6.16
C GLN A 28 4.53 -7.68 -4.86
N MET A 29 3.26 -7.26 -4.94
CA MET A 29 2.39 -7.18 -3.77
C MET A 29 2.18 -8.53 -3.12
N LYS A 30 1.99 -9.61 -3.89
CA LYS A 30 1.84 -10.97 -3.35
C LYS A 30 3.06 -11.40 -2.52
N LEU A 31 4.27 -11.08 -2.99
CA LEU A 31 5.53 -11.43 -2.34
C LEU A 31 5.87 -10.55 -1.13
N THR A 32 5.17 -9.42 -0.95
CA THR A 32 5.44 -8.46 0.12
C THR A 32 4.60 -8.81 1.36
N ASN A 33 5.24 -9.16 2.46
CA ASN A 33 4.58 -9.41 3.74
C ASN A 33 4.56 -8.16 4.62
N ASN A 34 5.64 -7.38 4.58
CA ASN A 34 5.73 -6.13 5.29
C ASN A 34 6.49 -5.08 4.48
N LEU A 35 6.28 -3.82 4.87
CA LEU A 35 6.96 -2.64 4.32
C LEU A 35 7.45 -1.78 5.47
N SER A 36 8.69 -1.30 5.41
CA SER A 36 9.15 -0.16 6.21
C SER A 36 9.55 0.98 5.29
N PHE A 37 9.20 2.21 5.66
CA PHE A 37 9.42 3.38 4.81
C PHE A 37 9.42 4.68 5.59
N ASN A 38 10.01 5.73 5.01
CA ASN A 38 9.81 7.10 5.42
C ASN A 38 8.57 7.65 4.69
N PHE A 39 7.84 8.57 5.33
CA PHE A 39 6.68 9.19 4.72
C PHE A 39 6.67 10.70 4.92
N ILE A 40 5.97 11.39 4.00
CA ILE A 40 5.48 12.76 4.15
C ILE A 40 3.98 12.69 3.91
N GLN A 41 3.21 13.17 4.88
CA GLN A 41 1.75 13.21 4.82
C GLN A 41 1.27 14.64 4.87
N THR A 42 0.41 15.03 3.93
CA THR A 42 -0.20 16.36 3.90
C THR A 42 -1.71 16.22 4.10
N ILE A 43 -2.26 16.97 5.07
CA ILE A 43 -3.69 17.08 5.36
C ILE A 43 -4.00 18.57 5.57
N ASN A 44 -4.94 19.15 4.78
CA ASN A 44 -5.32 20.56 4.88
C ASN A 44 -4.08 21.49 4.90
N ASP A 45 -3.19 21.34 3.93
CA ASP A 45 -1.96 22.13 3.74
C ASP A 45 -0.93 22.00 4.88
N LYS A 46 -1.17 21.14 5.87
CA LYS A 46 -0.21 20.81 6.92
C LYS A 46 0.52 19.52 6.58
N SER A 47 1.83 19.61 6.51
CA SER A 47 2.67 18.44 6.25
C SER A 47 3.31 17.94 7.55
N GLU A 48 3.30 16.63 7.72
CA GLU A 48 4.01 15.90 8.76
C GLU A 48 4.83 14.79 8.11
N ASP A 49 5.96 14.45 8.70
CA ASP A 49 6.81 13.36 8.23
C ASP A 49 7.11 12.37 9.35
N GLY A 50 7.66 11.25 8.96
CA GLY A 50 8.01 10.21 9.91
C GLY A 50 8.40 8.90 9.25
N LYS A 51 8.29 7.82 10.03
CA LYS A 51 8.59 6.46 9.59
C LYS A 51 7.42 5.55 9.90
N CYS A 52 7.13 4.63 8.98
CA CYS A 52 6.09 3.62 9.17
C CYS A 52 6.61 2.23 8.90
N ILE A 53 5.97 1.27 9.57
CA ILE A 53 6.07 -0.16 9.29
C ILE A 53 4.64 -0.67 9.08
N ILE A 54 4.39 -1.30 7.93
CA ILE A 54 3.16 -2.03 7.65
C ILE A 54 3.48 -3.52 7.72
N GLU A 55 2.68 -4.27 8.45
CA GLU A 55 2.64 -5.73 8.44
C GLU A 55 1.27 -6.19 7.96
N TYR A 56 1.24 -6.82 6.80
CA TYR A 56 0.01 -7.34 6.22
C TYR A 56 -0.45 -8.63 6.92
N PRO A 57 -1.76 -8.80 7.19
CA PRO A 57 -2.81 -7.83 6.95
C PRO A 57 -3.03 -6.86 8.13
N LYS A 58 -3.42 -5.65 7.82
CA LYS A 58 -4.13 -4.68 8.69
C LYS A 58 -3.34 -4.11 9.87
N LYS A 59 -2.04 -4.36 9.97
CA LYS A 59 -1.20 -3.76 11.01
C LYS A 59 -0.34 -2.64 10.44
N ILE A 60 -0.24 -1.55 11.19
CA ILE A 60 0.65 -0.43 10.88
C ILE A 60 1.16 0.18 12.18
N PHE A 61 2.40 0.63 12.15
CA PHE A 61 3.01 1.44 13.20
C PHE A 61 3.74 2.59 12.55
N CYS A 62 3.41 3.83 12.93
CA CYS A 62 4.06 5.03 12.44
C CYS A 62 4.50 5.92 13.60
N GLU A 63 5.72 6.40 13.52
CA GLU A 63 6.28 7.44 14.37
C GLU A 63 6.45 8.72 13.57
N TYR A 64 5.85 9.79 14.04
CA TYR A 64 5.94 11.11 13.43
C TYR A 64 7.11 11.90 14.01
N SER A 65 7.84 12.61 13.15
CA SER A 65 9.02 13.41 13.52
C SER A 65 8.67 14.74 14.19
N ASN A 66 7.41 14.97 14.56
CA ASN A 66 6.95 16.22 15.14
C ASN A 66 7.25 16.31 16.66
N PRO A 67 7.27 17.52 17.25
CA PRO A 67 7.53 17.70 18.69
C PRO A 67 6.55 16.98 19.61
N SER A 68 5.32 16.69 19.13
CA SER A 68 4.31 15.96 19.89
C SER A 68 4.60 14.46 19.96
N LYS A 69 5.61 13.96 19.25
CA LYS A 69 5.96 12.54 19.14
C LYS A 69 4.72 11.68 18.89
N LYS A 70 3.92 12.11 17.89
CA LYS A 70 2.70 11.42 17.52
C LYS A 70 3.02 10.00 17.06
N ILE A 71 2.25 9.04 17.54
CA ILE A 71 2.32 7.64 17.12
C ILE A 71 0.94 7.25 16.59
N LEU A 72 0.93 6.55 15.46
CA LEU A 72 -0.25 5.89 14.90
C LEU A 72 0.02 4.39 14.90
N VAL A 73 -0.88 3.61 15.48
CA VAL A 73 -0.73 2.15 15.53
C VAL A 73 -2.05 1.44 15.26
N SER A 74 -2.01 0.41 14.42
CA SER A 74 -3.11 -0.54 14.25
C SER A 74 -2.66 -1.95 14.57
N ASN A 75 -3.51 -2.66 15.34
CA ASN A 75 -3.35 -4.09 15.63
C ASN A 75 -4.19 -5.01 14.72
N GLY A 76 -4.79 -4.43 13.67
CA GLY A 76 -5.71 -5.11 12.75
C GLY A 76 -7.19 -4.98 13.10
N LYS A 77 -7.53 -4.48 14.30
CA LYS A 77 -8.91 -4.25 14.75
C LYS A 77 -9.18 -2.79 15.07
N SER A 78 -8.24 -2.15 15.75
CA SER A 78 -8.33 -0.76 16.21
C SER A 78 -7.17 0.03 15.64
N LEU A 79 -7.45 1.27 15.26
CA LEU A 79 -6.46 2.31 14.98
C LEU A 79 -6.36 3.22 16.20
N VAL A 80 -5.16 3.40 16.73
CA VAL A 80 -4.88 4.26 17.86
C VAL A 80 -3.92 5.36 17.45
N ILE A 81 -4.26 6.60 17.77
CA ILE A 81 -3.41 7.77 17.60
C ILE A 81 -3.08 8.31 19.01
N LYS A 82 -1.79 8.35 19.33
CA LYS A 82 -1.27 8.83 20.61
C LYS A 82 -0.35 10.02 20.40
N THR A 83 -0.47 11.04 21.24
CA THR A 83 0.48 12.14 21.33
C THR A 83 1.13 12.12 22.70
N SER A 84 2.45 12.33 22.78
CA SER A 84 3.21 12.19 24.04
C SER A 84 2.84 13.26 25.07
N ASN A 85 2.41 14.45 24.62
CA ASN A 85 2.29 15.63 25.47
C ASN A 85 1.13 15.59 26.47
N LYS A 86 0.20 14.62 26.36
CA LYS A 86 -0.99 14.57 27.24
C LYS A 86 -1.32 13.17 27.76
N GLY A 87 -0.55 12.14 27.42
CA GLY A 87 -0.90 10.75 27.78
C GLY A 87 -2.20 10.23 27.16
N SER A 88 -2.92 11.10 26.47
CA SER A 88 -4.22 10.79 25.85
C SER A 88 -4.02 10.09 24.50
N TYR A 89 -4.92 9.20 24.19
CA TYR A 89 -4.97 8.57 22.87
C TYR A 89 -6.40 8.54 22.35
N TYR A 90 -6.52 8.60 21.01
CA TYR A 90 -7.78 8.43 20.30
C TYR A 90 -7.80 7.04 19.69
N ARG A 91 -8.92 6.35 19.84
CA ARG A 91 -9.12 5.00 19.30
C ARG A 91 -10.30 4.99 18.35
N TYR A 92 -10.08 4.40 17.18
CA TYR A 92 -11.08 4.20 16.15
C TYR A 92 -11.15 2.71 15.79
N PRO A 93 -12.34 2.14 15.53
CA PRO A 93 -12.41 0.86 14.84
C PRO A 93 -11.74 0.97 13.47
N LEU A 94 -10.80 0.07 13.15
CA LEU A 94 -10.06 0.16 11.88
C LEU A 94 -11.02 0.12 10.68
N ASN A 95 -12.08 -0.70 10.75
CA ASN A 95 -13.09 -0.83 9.70
C ASN A 95 -14.00 0.40 9.51
N LYS A 96 -13.78 1.45 10.26
CA LYS A 96 -14.40 2.76 10.06
C LYS A 96 -13.42 3.79 9.49
N THR A 97 -12.27 3.35 9.04
CA THR A 97 -11.23 4.21 8.46
C THR A 97 -10.81 3.71 7.09
N PRO A 98 -10.45 4.59 6.13
CA PRO A 98 -9.94 4.17 4.82
C PRO A 98 -8.65 3.35 4.90
N LEU A 99 -7.90 3.44 6.01
CA LEU A 99 -6.70 2.63 6.22
C LEU A 99 -6.98 1.13 6.23
N GLU A 100 -8.20 0.70 6.57
CA GLU A 100 -8.56 -0.71 6.49
C GLU A 100 -8.28 -1.29 5.11
N PHE A 101 -8.69 -0.57 4.07
CA PHE A 101 -8.54 -1.00 2.69
C PHE A 101 -7.07 -0.98 2.24
N LEU A 102 -6.33 0.07 2.60
CA LEU A 102 -4.89 0.20 2.29
C LEU A 102 -4.04 -0.89 2.97
N LEU A 103 -4.44 -1.31 4.15
CA LEU A 103 -3.73 -2.32 4.93
C LEU A 103 -4.19 -3.76 4.64
N ASP A 104 -5.19 -3.94 3.78
CA ASP A 104 -5.62 -5.26 3.32
C ASP A 104 -5.07 -5.58 1.93
N LYS A 105 -3.90 -6.22 1.90
CA LYS A 105 -3.23 -6.60 0.66
C LYS A 105 -4.11 -7.46 -0.27
N LYS A 106 -4.90 -8.38 0.27
CA LYS A 106 -5.77 -9.25 -0.53
C LYS A 106 -6.87 -8.43 -1.21
N TYR A 107 -7.47 -7.52 -0.47
CA TYR A 107 -8.45 -6.58 -1.00
C TYR A 107 -7.85 -5.73 -2.12
N LEU A 108 -6.69 -5.09 -1.88
CA LEU A 108 -6.02 -4.26 -2.89
C LEU A 108 -5.72 -5.04 -4.18
N ILE A 109 -5.16 -6.25 -4.05
CA ILE A 109 -4.88 -7.10 -5.21
C ILE A 109 -6.16 -7.44 -5.98
N SER A 110 -7.27 -7.73 -5.29
CA SER A 110 -8.53 -8.02 -5.95
C SER A 110 -9.04 -6.82 -6.75
N LYS A 111 -9.00 -5.61 -6.18
CA LYS A 111 -9.43 -4.39 -6.87
C LYS A 111 -8.51 -4.01 -8.03
N ILE A 112 -7.19 -4.07 -7.85
CA ILE A 112 -6.21 -3.74 -8.89
C ILE A 112 -6.36 -4.67 -10.11
N LYS A 113 -6.72 -5.94 -9.93
CA LYS A 113 -6.96 -6.86 -11.05
C LYS A 113 -8.03 -6.36 -12.01
N ASP A 114 -9.10 -5.78 -11.46
CA ASP A 114 -10.28 -5.37 -12.21
C ASP A 114 -10.16 -3.93 -12.76
N LEU A 115 -9.09 -3.21 -12.40
CA LEU A 115 -8.85 -1.82 -12.79
C LEU A 115 -7.75 -1.72 -13.84
N GLU A 116 -7.87 -0.72 -14.72
CA GLU A 116 -6.76 -0.28 -15.54
C GLU A 116 -6.05 0.92 -14.89
N PRO A 117 -4.71 0.89 -14.83
CA PRO A 117 -3.97 2.00 -14.24
C PRO A 117 -4.05 3.25 -15.12
N ARG A 118 -4.22 4.40 -14.50
CA ARG A 118 -4.07 5.68 -15.18
C ARG A 118 -2.58 6.04 -15.21
N ASP A 119 -2.08 6.39 -16.37
CA ASP A 119 -0.73 6.94 -16.52
C ASP A 119 -0.75 8.43 -16.15
N ILE A 120 0.09 8.81 -15.21
CA ILE A 120 0.24 10.20 -14.76
C ILE A 120 1.62 10.70 -15.17
N ASP A 121 1.65 11.65 -16.11
CA ASP A 121 2.86 12.35 -16.62
C ASP A 121 3.97 11.38 -17.09
N ASN A 122 3.62 10.20 -17.54
CA ASN A 122 4.56 9.14 -17.90
C ASN A 122 5.54 8.74 -16.78
N LYS A 123 5.21 9.08 -15.51
CA LYS A 123 6.03 8.84 -14.33
C LYS A 123 5.39 7.86 -13.37
N PHE A 124 4.06 7.89 -13.23
CA PHE A 124 3.34 7.13 -12.21
C PHE A 124 2.19 6.35 -12.82
N LEU A 125 1.91 5.20 -12.22
CA LEU A 125 0.71 4.41 -12.45
C LEU A 125 -0.21 4.58 -11.26
N ASN A 126 -1.43 5.06 -11.50
CA ASN A 126 -2.42 5.29 -10.46
C ASN A 126 -3.60 4.34 -10.60
N PHE A 127 -3.97 3.67 -9.52
CA PHE A 127 -5.21 2.92 -9.40
C PHE A 127 -6.18 3.67 -8.49
N LYS A 128 -7.37 3.96 -9.04
CA LYS A 128 -8.44 4.67 -8.33
C LYS A 128 -9.50 3.68 -7.90
N ILE A 129 -9.70 3.53 -6.61
CA ILE A 129 -10.64 2.60 -5.99
C ILE A 129 -11.73 3.43 -5.30
N PHE A 130 -12.98 3.04 -5.49
CA PHE A 130 -14.12 3.57 -4.74
C PHE A 130 -14.67 2.46 -3.85
N GLU A 131 -14.77 2.74 -2.56
CA GLU A 131 -15.29 1.79 -1.58
C GLU A 131 -15.97 2.52 -0.42
N ASN A 132 -17.23 2.17 -0.12
CA ASN A 132 -18.00 2.74 0.99
C ASN A 132 -17.97 4.28 1.03
N ASN A 133 -18.19 4.94 -0.11
CA ASN A 133 -18.11 6.39 -0.33
C ASN A 133 -16.70 7.00 -0.13
N ASN A 134 -15.67 6.19 0.02
CA ASN A 134 -14.29 6.67 0.06
C ASN A 134 -13.63 6.51 -1.31
N GLU A 135 -12.89 7.53 -1.70
CA GLU A 135 -11.98 7.47 -2.84
C GLU A 135 -10.57 7.17 -2.33
N ILE A 136 -9.96 6.12 -2.88
CA ILE A 136 -8.59 5.69 -2.57
C ILE A 136 -7.80 5.71 -3.86
N ASN A 137 -6.78 6.54 -3.93
CA ASN A 137 -5.82 6.55 -5.03
C ASN A 137 -4.51 5.94 -4.56
N ILE A 138 -3.99 4.96 -5.29
CA ILE A 138 -2.73 4.30 -5.00
C ILE A 138 -1.78 4.56 -6.16
N PHE A 139 -0.56 4.98 -5.86
CA PHE A 139 0.43 5.37 -6.85
C PHE A 139 1.64 4.45 -6.81
N PHE A 140 2.05 4.01 -7.99
CA PHE A 140 3.26 3.24 -8.21
C PHE A 140 4.18 4.00 -9.14
N ASP A 141 5.48 3.95 -8.90
CA ASP A 141 6.46 4.44 -9.85
C ASP A 141 6.39 3.62 -11.14
N LYS A 142 6.40 4.27 -12.31
CA LYS A 142 6.26 3.59 -13.60
C LYS A 142 7.50 2.80 -14.00
N LYS A 143 8.68 3.19 -13.50
CA LYS A 143 9.97 2.59 -13.86
C LYS A 143 10.23 1.30 -13.11
N ASP A 144 10.07 1.31 -11.78
CA ASP A 144 10.40 0.18 -10.91
C ASP A 144 9.18 -0.51 -10.30
N LEU A 145 7.98 0.06 -10.51
CA LEU A 145 6.69 -0.44 -10.07
C LEU A 145 6.57 -0.55 -8.53
N ASN A 146 7.39 0.22 -7.80
CA ASN A 146 7.28 0.31 -6.36
C ASN A 146 6.13 1.23 -5.93
N LEU A 147 5.51 0.91 -4.81
CA LEU A 147 4.54 1.80 -4.17
C LEU A 147 5.26 3.09 -3.76
N ILE A 148 4.73 4.25 -4.16
CA ILE A 148 5.27 5.57 -3.84
C ILE A 148 4.32 6.40 -2.99
N GLY A 149 3.10 5.96 -2.78
CA GLY A 149 2.17 6.67 -1.92
C GLY A 149 0.71 6.37 -2.23
N TRP A 150 -0.13 7.07 -1.51
CA TRP A 150 -1.58 6.99 -1.66
C TRP A 150 -2.24 8.31 -1.26
N GLN A 151 -3.46 8.46 -1.72
CA GLN A 151 -4.36 9.52 -1.35
C GLN A 151 -5.66 8.93 -0.88
N THR A 152 -6.17 9.40 0.24
CA THR A 152 -7.45 9.00 0.82
C THR A 152 -8.04 10.17 1.61
N GLU A 153 -9.17 9.95 2.27
CA GLU A 153 -9.65 10.85 3.30
C GLU A 153 -9.17 10.39 4.68
N ASP A 154 -9.01 11.31 5.61
CA ASP A 154 -8.78 11.00 7.02
C ASP A 154 -10.12 10.68 7.74
N VAL A 155 -10.08 10.45 9.06
CA VAL A 155 -11.29 10.16 9.85
C VAL A 155 -12.27 11.35 9.97
N TYR A 156 -11.84 12.53 9.55
CA TYR A 156 -12.65 13.78 9.52
C TYR A 156 -13.04 14.17 8.10
N GLN A 157 -12.85 13.28 7.11
CA GLN A 157 -13.13 13.50 5.69
C GLN A 157 -12.24 14.57 5.04
N ASN A 158 -11.08 14.87 5.61
CA ASN A 158 -10.10 15.72 4.98
C ASN A 158 -9.25 14.92 4.00
N LEU A 159 -8.92 15.53 2.87
CA LEU A 159 -7.99 14.94 1.92
C LEU A 159 -6.62 14.72 2.57
N SER A 160 -6.17 13.49 2.56
CA SER A 160 -4.88 13.05 3.09
C SER A 160 -4.03 12.48 1.95
N ILE A 161 -2.90 13.08 1.68
CA ILE A 161 -1.94 12.63 0.68
C ILE A 161 -0.69 12.17 1.40
N THR A 162 -0.29 10.93 1.15
CA THR A 162 0.91 10.34 1.75
C THR A 162 1.87 9.90 0.66
N PHE A 163 3.06 10.49 0.63
CA PHE A 163 4.20 10.04 -0.18
C PHE A 163 5.14 9.21 0.68
N ILE A 164 5.68 8.14 0.10
CA ILE A 164 6.62 7.26 0.79
C ILE A 164 7.94 7.18 0.03
N SER A 165 9.01 6.98 0.79
CA SER A 165 10.38 6.85 0.28
C SER A 165 11.18 5.85 1.10
N SER A 166 12.37 5.48 0.61
CA SER A 166 13.26 4.52 1.29
C SER A 166 12.57 3.21 1.66
N VAL A 167 11.71 2.71 0.75
CA VAL A 167 10.90 1.51 0.99
C VAL A 167 11.78 0.27 1.08
N LYS A 168 11.62 -0.49 2.16
CA LYS A 168 12.22 -1.81 2.37
C LYS A 168 11.10 -2.84 2.53
N LYS A 169 11.26 -3.99 1.88
CA LYS A 169 10.27 -5.08 1.89
C LYS A 169 10.77 -6.24 2.73
N ASN A 170 9.87 -6.95 3.40
CA ASN A 170 10.13 -8.22 4.08
C ASN A 170 11.29 -8.18 5.09
N GLN A 171 11.33 -7.09 5.88
CA GLN A 171 12.32 -6.95 6.96
C GLN A 171 11.87 -7.73 8.19
N GLU A 172 12.81 -8.10 9.04
CA GLU A 172 12.51 -8.62 10.37
C GLU A 172 11.85 -7.54 11.23
N ILE A 173 10.76 -7.88 11.92
CA ILE A 173 9.93 -6.94 12.67
C ILE A 173 9.73 -7.43 14.11
N ASP A 174 9.91 -6.55 15.09
CA ASP A 174 9.40 -6.80 16.45
C ASP A 174 7.87 -6.55 16.47
N TYR A 175 7.11 -7.62 16.52
CA TYR A 175 5.63 -7.55 16.51
C TYR A 175 5.03 -6.82 17.73
N LYS A 176 5.82 -6.57 18.79
CA LYS A 176 5.36 -5.80 19.96
C LYS A 176 5.00 -4.37 19.62
N ILE A 177 5.56 -3.79 18.55
CA ILE A 177 5.24 -2.42 18.12
C ILE A 177 3.76 -2.24 17.73
N PHE A 178 3.06 -3.32 17.37
CA PHE A 178 1.64 -3.27 17.00
C PHE A 178 0.68 -3.44 18.19
N ILE A 179 1.20 -3.53 19.41
CA ILE A 179 0.36 -3.62 20.61
C ILE A 179 -0.25 -2.25 20.90
N THR A 180 -1.58 -2.19 20.87
CA THR A 180 -2.32 -0.98 21.24
C THR A 180 -2.54 -0.92 22.75
N PRO A 181 -2.60 0.29 23.37
CA PRO A 181 -2.98 0.44 24.77
C PRO A 181 -4.30 -0.29 25.06
N LYS A 182 -4.43 -0.86 26.25
CA LYS A 182 -5.73 -1.41 26.70
C LYS A 182 -6.71 -0.26 26.92
N ASN A 183 -8.01 -0.51 26.72
CA ASN A 183 -9.03 0.43 27.17
C ASN A 183 -9.00 0.47 28.70
N ASN A 184 -8.81 1.64 29.27
CA ASN A 184 -9.06 1.87 30.70
C ASN A 184 -10.55 2.04 30.89
#